data_e0559b0bccea6af917e185ba6d9ce1dc
#
_entry.id   e0559b0bccea6af917e185ba6d9ce1dc
#
_cell.length_a   1.000
_cell.length_b   1.000
_cell.length_c   1.000
_cell.angle_alpha   90.00
_cell.angle_beta   90.00
_cell.angle_gamma   90.00
#
_symmetry.space_group_name_H-M   'P 1'
#
loop_
_entity.id
_entity.type
_entity.pdbx_description
1 polymer ?
#
loop_
_entity_poly.entity_id
_entity_poly.type
_entity_poly.pdbx_seq_one_letter_code
_entity_poly.pdbx_strand_id
1 'polypeptide(L)'
;MGRRGGVITPDVREFVIEAFDYLAILEKCSINHSANRGLLEHVANGYVKYGNSENFIKNIDKWLRSLVHVYRELRFDKDTNQILATIDLQDQLVILDDDLQRDLQPIIDIQTKYGLLIRWKSASAKIDRTAPLSEFFEYVEAHYPAIKDRYKGLGSSDAKVSKEVIMDPKTRRIVRVSMDDPDTIRRLGVLVGKSKDEIEGRKELLMDFKFTEDMIDN
;
A
#
# COMPACT_ATOMS: atom_id res chain seq x y z
N MET A 1 19.94 -4.86 -1.84
CA MET A 1 20.32 -4.11 -0.63
C MET A 1 21.75 -4.43 -0.24
N GLY A 2 22.65 -3.49 -0.42
CA GLY A 2 24.04 -3.68 0.00
C GLY A 2 24.14 -3.70 1.52
N ARG A 3 24.68 -4.74 2.09
CA ARG A 3 24.90 -4.93 3.54
C ARG A 3 25.88 -3.94 4.18
N ARG A 4 26.34 -2.93 3.46
CA ARG A 4 27.27 -1.89 3.97
C ARG A 4 26.69 -0.51 3.69
N GLY A 5 25.97 0.02 4.69
CA GLY A 5 25.70 1.45 4.80
C GLY A 5 24.84 2.03 3.68
N GLY A 6 23.56 1.73 3.68
CA GLY A 6 22.53 2.63 3.19
C GLY A 6 22.61 3.11 1.74
N VAL A 7 23.27 2.41 0.85
CA VAL A 7 23.16 2.69 -0.59
C VAL A 7 22.00 1.86 -1.11
N ILE A 8 20.88 2.52 -1.32
CA ILE A 8 19.78 1.94 -2.08
C ILE A 8 20.30 1.79 -3.52
N THR A 9 20.47 0.56 -3.95
CA THR A 9 20.81 0.15 -5.32
C THR A 9 19.65 0.43 -6.30
N PRO A 10 19.83 0.29 -7.62
CA PRO A 10 18.94 0.80 -8.69
C PRO A 10 17.43 0.46 -8.60
N ASP A 11 17.02 -0.40 -7.68
CA ASP A 11 15.61 -0.78 -7.46
C ASP A 11 14.86 0.12 -6.45
N VAL A 12 15.33 1.36 -6.25
CA VAL A 12 14.68 2.34 -5.35
C VAL A 12 13.21 2.53 -5.67
N ARG A 13 12.86 2.56 -6.95
CA ARG A 13 11.47 2.76 -7.38
C ARG A 13 10.58 1.59 -6.98
N GLU A 14 11.04 0.36 -7.23
CA GLU A 14 10.33 -0.85 -6.83
C GLU A 14 10.18 -0.90 -5.31
N PHE A 15 11.26 -0.64 -4.59
CA PHE A 15 11.25 -0.58 -3.13
C PHE A 15 10.27 0.46 -2.57
N VAL A 16 10.19 1.65 -3.18
CA VAL A 16 9.25 2.70 -2.75
C VAL A 16 7.81 2.30 -3.03
N ILE A 17 7.52 1.69 -4.20
CA ILE A 17 6.18 1.17 -4.51
C ILE A 17 5.78 0.09 -3.50
N GLU A 18 6.65 -0.90 -3.27
CA GLU A 18 6.39 -1.95 -2.28
C GLU A 18 6.23 -1.39 -0.86
N ALA A 19 6.86 -0.26 -0.56
CA ALA A 19 6.72 0.42 0.72
C ALA A 19 5.29 0.96 0.93
N PHE A 20 4.74 1.64 -0.06
CA PHE A 20 3.35 2.12 0.00
C PHE A 20 2.37 0.96 0.05
N ASP A 21 2.59 -0.07 -0.79
CA ASP A 21 1.77 -1.27 -0.77
C ASP A 21 1.81 -1.95 0.60
N TYR A 22 2.98 -2.02 1.25
CA TYR A 22 3.14 -2.58 2.59
C TYR A 22 2.25 -1.90 3.63
N LEU A 23 2.29 -0.56 3.69
CA LEU A 23 1.46 0.21 4.64
C LEU A 23 -0.03 0.05 4.34
N ALA A 24 -0.42 0.11 3.08
CA ALA A 24 -1.81 -0.05 2.66
C ALA A 24 -2.36 -1.46 2.97
N ILE A 25 -1.57 -2.51 2.73
CA ILE A 25 -1.94 -3.89 3.05
C ILE A 25 -2.04 -4.06 4.56
N LEU A 26 -1.08 -3.53 5.32
CA LEU A 26 -1.09 -3.61 6.78
C LEU A 26 -2.32 -2.89 7.38
N GLU A 27 -2.70 -1.75 6.83
CA GLU A 27 -3.92 -1.02 7.20
C GLU A 27 -5.17 -1.85 6.90
N LYS A 28 -5.27 -2.42 5.69
CA LYS A 28 -6.38 -3.28 5.30
C LYS A 28 -6.50 -4.50 6.21
N CYS A 29 -5.39 -5.17 6.54
CA CYS A 29 -5.39 -6.29 7.47
C CYS A 29 -5.81 -5.84 8.87
N SER A 30 -5.39 -4.66 9.33
CA SER A 30 -5.79 -4.08 10.61
C SER A 30 -7.32 -3.91 10.71
N ILE A 31 -7.94 -3.43 9.65
CA ILE A 31 -9.40 -3.28 9.57
C ILE A 31 -10.09 -4.66 9.54
N ASN A 32 -9.65 -5.56 8.65
CA ASN A 32 -10.26 -6.87 8.46
C ASN A 32 -10.25 -7.73 9.73
N HIS A 33 -9.14 -7.69 10.47
CA HIS A 33 -8.94 -8.50 11.67
C HIS A 33 -9.18 -7.71 12.97
N SER A 34 -9.60 -6.45 12.89
CA SER A 34 -9.83 -5.56 14.04
C SER A 34 -8.64 -5.54 15.01
N ALA A 35 -7.43 -5.53 14.49
CA ALA A 35 -6.20 -5.65 15.26
C ALA A 35 -5.20 -4.53 14.94
N ASN A 36 -4.37 -4.19 15.94
CA ASN A 36 -3.36 -3.16 15.79
C ASN A 36 -2.32 -3.52 14.72
N ARG A 37 -1.96 -2.55 13.85
CA ARG A 37 -0.99 -2.72 12.75
C ARG A 37 0.36 -3.26 13.24
N GLY A 38 0.90 -2.71 14.33
CA GLY A 38 2.17 -3.15 14.90
C GLY A 38 2.13 -4.59 15.39
N LEU A 39 1.00 -5.02 15.97
CA LEU A 39 0.81 -6.42 16.38
C LEU A 39 0.77 -7.34 15.16
N LEU A 40 0.03 -6.98 14.11
CA LEU A 40 -0.03 -7.75 12.86
C LEU A 40 1.34 -7.83 12.17
N GLU A 41 2.11 -6.76 12.18
CA GLU A 41 3.48 -6.76 11.66
C GLU A 41 4.39 -7.73 12.44
N HIS A 42 4.26 -7.77 13.76
CA HIS A 42 4.98 -8.75 14.58
C HIS A 42 4.52 -10.19 14.34
N VAL A 43 3.23 -10.40 14.08
CA VAL A 43 2.69 -11.71 13.68
C VAL A 43 3.26 -12.13 12.33
N ALA A 44 3.30 -11.24 11.34
CA ALA A 44 3.95 -11.50 10.06
C ALA A 44 5.45 -11.86 10.23
N ASN A 45 6.16 -11.16 11.12
CA ASN A 45 7.53 -11.51 11.52
C ASN A 45 7.62 -12.93 12.09
N GLY A 46 6.62 -13.38 12.84
CA GLY A 46 6.49 -14.75 13.32
C GLY A 46 6.41 -15.77 12.18
N TYR A 47 5.59 -15.50 11.18
CA TYR A 47 5.48 -16.34 9.98
C TYR A 47 6.78 -16.38 9.17
N VAL A 48 7.45 -15.25 8.96
CA VAL A 48 8.77 -15.21 8.29
C VAL A 48 9.78 -16.10 9.02
N LYS A 49 9.75 -16.10 10.36
CA LYS A 49 10.73 -16.82 11.18
C LYS A 49 10.44 -18.32 11.31
N TYR A 50 9.16 -18.68 11.41
CA TYR A 50 8.74 -20.05 11.76
C TYR A 50 8.00 -20.77 10.64
N GLY A 51 7.59 -20.07 9.59
CA GLY A 51 6.90 -20.62 8.44
C GLY A 51 5.37 -20.55 8.59
N ASN A 52 4.69 -21.70 8.46
CA ASN A 52 3.23 -21.77 8.50
C ASN A 52 2.66 -21.66 9.93
N SER A 53 1.33 -21.49 10.03
CA SER A 53 0.60 -21.35 11.29
C SER A 53 0.94 -22.44 12.28
N GLU A 54 1.00 -23.71 11.86
CA GLU A 54 1.30 -24.84 12.72
C GLU A 54 2.69 -24.74 13.38
N ASN A 55 3.71 -24.41 12.58
CA ASN A 55 5.08 -24.24 13.08
C ASN A 55 5.22 -22.98 13.92
N PHE A 56 4.50 -21.91 13.59
CA PHE A 56 4.48 -20.70 14.38
C PHE A 56 3.89 -20.99 15.76
N ILE A 57 2.73 -21.66 15.85
CA ILE A 57 2.10 -22.04 17.11
C ILE A 57 3.03 -22.94 17.95
N LYS A 58 3.72 -23.92 17.35
CA LYS A 58 4.72 -24.73 18.07
C LYS A 58 5.86 -23.91 18.69
N ASN A 59 6.16 -22.75 18.15
CA ASN A 59 7.24 -21.85 18.61
C ASN A 59 6.73 -20.59 19.29
N ILE A 60 5.43 -20.51 19.59
CA ILE A 60 4.76 -19.32 20.08
C ILE A 60 5.40 -18.76 21.37
N ASP A 61 5.79 -19.63 22.29
CA ASP A 61 6.42 -19.22 23.56
C ASP A 61 7.75 -18.48 23.34
N LYS A 62 8.53 -18.87 22.30
CA LYS A 62 9.77 -18.19 21.97
C LYS A 62 9.49 -16.82 21.35
N TRP A 63 8.46 -16.74 20.51
CA TRP A 63 8.03 -15.49 19.90
C TRP A 63 7.48 -14.52 20.94
N LEU A 64 6.61 -14.95 21.86
CA LEU A 64 6.08 -14.14 22.95
C LEU A 64 7.21 -13.55 23.79
N ARG A 65 8.19 -14.37 24.18
CA ARG A 65 9.37 -13.89 24.94
C ARG A 65 10.17 -12.83 24.22
N SER A 66 10.23 -12.86 22.90
CA SER A 66 10.94 -11.85 22.13
C SER A 66 10.26 -10.48 22.12
N LEU A 67 8.97 -10.42 22.45
CA LEU A 67 8.14 -9.22 22.42
C LEU A 67 7.73 -8.70 23.82
N VAL A 68 8.20 -9.32 24.89
CA VAL A 68 7.86 -8.95 26.28
C VAL A 68 8.18 -7.48 26.61
N HIS A 69 9.14 -6.87 25.93
CA HIS A 69 9.50 -5.47 26.11
C HIS A 69 8.70 -4.50 25.24
N VAL A 70 7.94 -5.03 24.27
CA VAL A 70 7.14 -4.24 23.33
C VAL A 70 5.71 -4.08 23.84
N TYR A 71 5.14 -5.13 24.39
CA TYR A 71 3.76 -5.16 24.86
C TYR A 71 3.72 -5.33 26.37
N ARG A 72 2.83 -4.59 27.03
CA ARG A 72 2.62 -4.68 28.48
C ARG A 72 2.08 -6.04 28.90
N GLU A 73 1.11 -6.53 28.15
CA GLU A 73 0.53 -7.87 28.30
C GLU A 73 0.48 -8.52 26.94
N LEU A 74 1.09 -9.68 26.83
CA LEU A 74 1.07 -10.48 25.61
C LEU A 74 0.96 -11.96 26.02
N ARG A 75 -0.10 -12.62 25.61
CA ARG A 75 -0.36 -14.03 25.91
C ARG A 75 -0.97 -14.75 24.73
N PHE A 76 -0.88 -16.07 24.73
CA PHE A 76 -1.46 -16.93 23.73
C PHE A 76 -2.39 -17.93 24.37
N ASP A 77 -3.61 -18.01 23.86
CA ASP A 77 -4.60 -19.02 24.22
C ASP A 77 -4.48 -20.19 23.24
N LYS A 78 -4.12 -21.35 23.76
CA LYS A 78 -3.91 -22.58 22.95
C LYS A 78 -5.21 -23.23 22.49
N ASP A 79 -6.29 -23.00 23.22
CA ASP A 79 -7.58 -23.64 22.91
C ASP A 79 -8.27 -22.95 21.74
N THR A 80 -8.04 -21.65 21.62
CA THR A 80 -8.65 -20.82 20.58
C THR A 80 -7.66 -20.33 19.51
N ASN A 81 -6.37 -20.66 19.64
CA ASN A 81 -5.28 -20.15 18.81
C ASN A 81 -5.23 -18.61 18.72
N GLN A 82 -5.51 -17.94 19.84
CA GLN A 82 -5.63 -16.50 19.91
C GLN A 82 -4.43 -15.87 20.62
N ILE A 83 -3.89 -14.81 20.01
CA ILE A 83 -2.97 -13.90 20.67
C ILE A 83 -3.78 -12.77 21.28
N LEU A 84 -3.57 -12.53 22.58
CA LEU A 84 -4.12 -11.40 23.31
C LEU A 84 -2.99 -10.45 23.65
N ALA A 85 -3.13 -9.18 23.30
CA ALA A 85 -2.17 -8.12 23.60
C ALA A 85 -2.89 -6.88 24.12
N THR A 86 -2.37 -6.24 25.14
CA THR A 86 -2.87 -4.93 25.60
C THR A 86 -2.01 -3.82 25.01
N ILE A 87 -2.62 -2.99 24.15
CA ILE A 87 -2.01 -1.87 23.44
C ILE A 87 -2.83 -0.62 23.75
N ASP A 88 -2.19 0.44 24.24
CA ASP A 88 -2.85 1.71 24.58
C ASP A 88 -4.07 1.54 25.50
N LEU A 89 -3.97 0.63 26.47
CA LEU A 89 -5.04 0.27 27.42
C LEU A 89 -6.25 -0.42 26.75
N GLN A 90 -6.11 -0.88 25.54
CA GLN A 90 -7.12 -1.65 24.83
C GLN A 90 -6.63 -3.08 24.58
N ASP A 91 -7.50 -4.04 24.83
CA ASP A 91 -7.21 -5.43 24.52
C ASP A 91 -7.39 -5.68 23.02
N GLN A 92 -6.35 -6.22 22.41
CA GLN A 92 -6.31 -6.63 21.03
C GLN A 92 -6.30 -8.15 20.95
N LEU A 93 -7.07 -8.70 20.04
CA LEU A 93 -7.19 -10.13 19.85
C LEU A 93 -6.87 -10.47 18.39
N VAL A 94 -5.97 -11.42 18.18
CA VAL A 94 -5.60 -11.89 16.84
C VAL A 94 -5.68 -13.40 16.81
N ILE A 95 -6.49 -13.94 15.91
CA ILE A 95 -6.63 -15.38 15.68
C ILE A 95 -5.55 -15.82 14.70
N LEU A 96 -4.75 -16.81 15.09
CA LEU A 96 -3.75 -17.41 14.19
C LEU A 96 -4.39 -18.54 13.38
N ASP A 97 -4.90 -18.18 12.21
CA ASP A 97 -5.51 -19.09 11.25
C ASP A 97 -4.92 -18.92 9.83
N ASP A 98 -5.42 -19.72 8.91
CA ASP A 98 -4.96 -19.68 7.52
C ASP A 98 -5.47 -18.43 6.78
N ASP A 99 -6.58 -17.84 7.22
CA ASP A 99 -7.12 -16.62 6.63
C ASP A 99 -6.22 -15.43 6.97
N LEU A 100 -5.83 -15.29 8.23
CA LEU A 100 -4.87 -14.28 8.65
C LEU A 100 -3.52 -14.44 7.93
N GLN A 101 -3.02 -15.70 7.85
CA GLN A 101 -1.76 -15.97 7.16
C GLN A 101 -1.84 -15.55 5.69
N ARG A 102 -2.93 -15.86 5.00
CA ARG A 102 -3.15 -15.48 3.60
C ARG A 102 -3.19 -13.96 3.43
N ASP A 103 -3.90 -13.26 4.29
CA ASP A 103 -4.02 -11.81 4.24
C ASP A 103 -2.68 -11.11 4.54
N LEU A 104 -1.86 -11.69 5.40
CA LEU A 104 -0.51 -11.21 5.73
C LEU A 104 0.56 -11.67 4.72
N GLN A 105 0.26 -12.56 3.76
CA GLN A 105 1.27 -13.12 2.85
C GLN A 105 2.07 -12.05 2.11
N PRO A 106 1.48 -10.98 1.55
CA PRO A 106 2.26 -9.93 0.90
C PRO A 106 3.24 -9.21 1.86
N ILE A 107 2.85 -9.03 3.13
CA ILE A 107 3.72 -8.47 4.17
C ILE A 107 4.88 -9.42 4.46
N ILE A 108 4.59 -10.72 4.59
CA ILE A 108 5.58 -11.78 4.80
C ILE A 108 6.59 -11.82 3.66
N ASP A 109 6.13 -11.69 2.42
CA ASP A 109 6.99 -11.70 1.22
C ASP A 109 7.93 -10.48 1.21
N ILE A 110 7.42 -9.28 1.49
CA ILE A 110 8.22 -8.06 1.58
C ILE A 110 9.25 -8.15 2.73
N GLN A 111 8.84 -8.63 3.90
CA GLN A 111 9.75 -8.84 5.02
C GLN A 111 10.82 -9.90 4.73
N THR A 112 10.47 -10.94 4.00
CA THR A 112 11.42 -11.97 3.55
C THR A 112 12.45 -11.39 2.57
N LYS A 113 12.00 -10.52 1.67
CA LYS A 113 12.84 -9.86 0.66
C LYS A 113 13.81 -8.84 1.28
N TYR A 114 13.35 -8.00 2.19
CA TYR A 114 14.12 -6.88 2.73
C TYR A 114 14.64 -7.08 4.15
N GLY A 115 14.13 -8.06 4.86
CA GLY A 115 14.42 -8.32 6.27
C GLY A 115 13.41 -7.68 7.21
N LEU A 116 13.43 -8.15 8.47
CA LEU A 116 12.49 -7.70 9.50
C LEU A 116 12.79 -6.30 10.03
N LEU A 117 14.06 -5.91 9.97
CA LEU A 117 14.56 -4.62 10.44
C LEU A 117 15.38 -3.97 9.34
N ILE A 118 15.17 -2.68 9.17
CA ILE A 118 15.96 -1.86 8.26
C ILE A 118 16.74 -0.80 9.06
N ARG A 119 17.97 -0.58 8.66
CA ARG A 119 18.77 0.53 9.19
C ARG A 119 18.86 1.63 8.16
N TRP A 120 18.47 2.84 8.52
CA TRP A 120 18.62 4.01 7.66
C TRP A 120 19.35 5.16 8.36
N LYS A 121 19.94 6.01 7.55
CA LYS A 121 20.64 7.21 7.98
C LYS A 121 20.15 8.39 7.16
N SER A 122 19.85 9.49 7.83
CA SER A 122 19.58 10.77 7.19
C SER A 122 20.56 11.79 7.72
N ALA A 123 21.42 12.30 6.83
CA ALA A 123 22.39 13.33 7.19
C ALA A 123 21.71 14.65 7.57
N SER A 124 20.64 15.03 6.87
CA SER A 124 19.87 16.24 7.12
C SER A 124 19.11 16.22 8.45
N ALA A 125 18.52 15.06 8.79
CA ALA A 125 17.75 14.89 10.03
C ALA A 125 18.61 14.37 11.20
N LYS A 126 19.91 14.10 10.99
CA LYS A 126 20.82 13.49 11.98
C LYS A 126 20.29 12.18 12.57
N ILE A 127 19.64 11.36 11.73
CA ILE A 127 19.05 10.10 12.12
C ILE A 127 20.01 8.97 11.75
N ASP A 128 20.27 8.06 12.71
CA ASP A 128 20.84 6.73 12.48
C ASP A 128 19.99 5.75 13.31
N ARG A 129 19.06 5.06 12.66
CA ARG A 129 18.04 4.26 13.33
C ARG A 129 17.90 2.90 12.69
N THR A 130 17.60 1.91 13.52
CA THR A 130 17.21 0.57 13.08
C THR A 130 15.83 0.28 13.64
N ALA A 131 14.86 0.01 12.77
CA ALA A 131 13.49 -0.24 13.16
C ALA A 131 12.77 -1.15 12.16
N PRO A 132 11.53 -1.60 12.46
CA PRO A 132 10.67 -2.31 11.52
C PRO A 132 10.45 -1.53 10.22
N LEU A 133 10.04 -2.25 9.18
CA LEU A 133 9.79 -1.65 7.86
C LEU A 133 8.69 -0.59 7.92
N SER A 134 7.60 -0.84 8.66
CA SER A 134 6.51 0.12 8.82
C SER A 134 6.99 1.48 9.30
N GLU A 135 7.82 1.50 10.33
CA GLU A 135 8.34 2.74 10.91
C GLU A 135 9.25 3.51 9.94
N PHE A 136 10.03 2.79 9.14
CA PHE A 136 10.83 3.42 8.08
C PHE A 136 9.94 4.01 6.99
N PHE A 137 8.90 3.30 6.59
CA PHE A 137 7.98 3.77 5.57
C PHE A 137 7.15 4.97 6.02
N GLU A 138 6.67 4.97 7.27
CA GLU A 138 6.03 6.13 7.88
C GLU A 138 6.97 7.36 7.91
N TYR A 139 8.24 7.12 8.22
CA TYR A 139 9.24 8.20 8.15
C TYR A 139 9.41 8.73 6.73
N VAL A 140 9.47 7.85 5.73
CA VAL A 140 9.57 8.25 4.32
C VAL A 140 8.34 9.04 3.88
N GLU A 141 7.15 8.58 4.22
CA GLU A 141 5.89 9.25 3.89
C GLU A 141 5.80 10.65 4.52
N ALA A 142 6.22 10.77 5.77
CA ALA A 142 6.18 12.05 6.49
C ALA A 142 7.20 13.09 5.97
N HIS A 143 8.40 12.62 5.55
CA HIS A 143 9.50 13.52 5.17
C HIS A 143 9.67 13.67 3.66
N TYR A 144 9.18 12.72 2.90
CA TYR A 144 9.19 12.70 1.46
C TYR A 144 7.76 12.46 0.96
N PRO A 145 6.85 13.41 1.22
CA PRO A 145 5.49 13.27 0.73
C PRO A 145 5.57 12.99 -0.75
N ALA A 146 4.87 11.97 -1.20
CA ALA A 146 4.80 11.61 -2.60
C ALA A 146 4.58 12.92 -3.37
N ILE A 147 5.47 13.22 -4.30
CA ILE A 147 5.28 14.35 -5.19
C ILE A 147 3.97 14.02 -5.88
N LYS A 148 2.89 14.63 -5.42
CA LYS A 148 1.62 14.60 -6.13
C LYS A 148 1.91 15.37 -7.40
N ASP A 149 2.34 14.65 -8.44
CA ASP A 149 2.45 15.21 -9.76
C ASP A 149 1.05 15.67 -10.14
N ARG A 150 0.84 16.98 -9.95
CA ARG A 150 -0.37 17.60 -10.43
C ARG A 150 -0.30 17.48 -11.94
N TYR A 151 -1.11 16.60 -12.50
CA TYR A 151 -1.30 16.51 -13.94
C TYR A 151 -1.76 17.87 -14.44
N LYS A 152 -0.81 18.61 -14.94
CA LYS A 152 -1.10 19.83 -15.66
C LYS A 152 -1.59 19.40 -17.04
N GLY A 153 -2.60 20.07 -17.57
CA GLY A 153 -3.05 19.82 -18.92
C GLY A 153 -1.90 19.90 -19.92
N LEU A 154 -2.02 19.25 -21.07
CA LEU A 154 -0.99 19.12 -22.10
C LEU A 154 -0.26 20.44 -22.44
N GLY A 155 -0.94 21.59 -22.35
CA GLY A 155 -0.36 22.90 -22.62
C GLY A 155 0.59 23.45 -21.53
N SER A 156 0.64 22.83 -20.35
CA SER A 156 1.52 23.22 -19.23
C SER A 156 2.46 22.11 -18.77
N SER A 157 2.44 20.98 -19.47
CA SER A 157 3.30 19.82 -19.20
C SER A 157 4.74 20.11 -19.69
N ASP A 158 5.73 19.70 -18.91
CA ASP A 158 7.13 19.79 -19.33
C ASP A 158 7.37 18.99 -20.62
N ALA A 159 8.17 19.55 -21.54
CA ALA A 159 8.50 18.90 -22.80
C ALA A 159 9.11 17.50 -22.62
N LYS A 160 9.83 17.25 -21.52
CA LYS A 160 10.40 15.95 -21.18
C LYS A 160 9.32 14.93 -20.86
N VAL A 161 8.35 15.30 -20.03
CA VAL A 161 7.20 14.44 -19.65
C VAL A 161 6.32 14.17 -20.86
N SER A 162 6.02 15.20 -21.65
CA SER A 162 5.24 15.05 -22.89
C SER A 162 5.93 14.12 -23.90
N LYS A 163 7.26 14.20 -24.02
CA LYS A 163 8.03 13.29 -24.85
C LYS A 163 7.91 11.85 -24.37
N GLU A 164 8.08 11.60 -23.08
CA GLU A 164 8.05 10.27 -22.49
C GLU A 164 6.65 9.63 -22.58
N VAL A 165 5.60 10.38 -22.27
CA VAL A 165 4.24 9.86 -22.19
C VAL A 165 3.54 9.76 -23.55
N ILE A 166 3.80 10.73 -24.46
CA ILE A 166 3.05 10.88 -25.71
C ILE A 166 3.87 10.43 -26.92
N MET A 167 5.16 10.77 -26.96
CA MET A 167 5.97 10.62 -28.16
C MET A 167 6.81 9.35 -28.19
N ASP A 168 7.30 8.86 -27.06
CA ASP A 168 8.16 7.69 -27.02
C ASP A 168 7.36 6.41 -27.37
N PRO A 169 7.72 5.69 -28.45
CA PRO A 169 7.05 4.46 -28.84
C PRO A 169 7.10 3.35 -27.80
N LYS A 170 8.06 3.39 -26.86
CA LYS A 170 8.23 2.36 -25.81
C LYS A 170 7.30 2.57 -24.61
N THR A 171 6.94 3.80 -24.35
CA THR A 171 6.18 4.18 -23.14
C THR A 171 4.77 4.68 -23.43
N ARG A 172 4.53 5.21 -24.65
CA ARG A 172 3.22 5.70 -25.06
C ARG A 172 2.20 4.57 -25.18
N ARG A 173 0.98 4.85 -24.74
CA ARG A 173 -0.17 3.98 -24.98
C ARG A 173 -1.02 4.56 -26.12
N ILE A 174 -1.15 3.80 -27.19
CA ILE A 174 -2.02 4.18 -28.33
C ILE A 174 -3.29 3.35 -28.22
N VAL A 175 -4.44 4.01 -28.20
CA VAL A 175 -5.76 3.39 -28.26
C VAL A 175 -6.41 3.79 -29.57
N ARG A 176 -6.82 2.80 -30.35
CA ARG A 176 -7.61 3.05 -31.56
C ARG A 176 -9.06 3.30 -31.15
N VAL A 177 -9.56 4.48 -31.45
CA VAL A 177 -10.98 4.79 -31.27
C VAL A 177 -11.67 4.57 -32.63
N SER A 178 -12.66 3.67 -32.67
CA SER A 178 -13.53 3.52 -33.82
C SER A 178 -14.89 4.15 -33.49
N MET A 179 -15.51 4.78 -34.50
CA MET A 179 -16.80 5.43 -34.36
C MET A 179 -17.83 4.75 -35.30
N ASP A 180 -17.78 3.42 -35.32
CA ASP A 180 -18.62 2.63 -36.24
C ASP A 180 -20.06 2.48 -35.73
N ASP A 181 -20.29 2.77 -34.46
CA ASP A 181 -21.59 2.72 -33.79
C ASP A 181 -22.27 4.10 -33.80
N PRO A 182 -23.49 4.23 -34.38
CA PRO A 182 -24.26 5.49 -34.40
C PRO A 182 -24.52 6.08 -32.99
N ASP A 183 -24.67 5.23 -31.99
CA ASP A 183 -24.88 5.66 -30.61
C ASP A 183 -23.63 6.31 -30.03
N THR A 184 -22.45 5.80 -30.34
CA THR A 184 -21.16 6.41 -30.00
C THR A 184 -21.00 7.80 -30.62
N ILE A 185 -21.38 7.97 -31.89
CA ILE A 185 -21.35 9.27 -32.57
C ILE A 185 -22.28 10.27 -31.89
N ARG A 186 -23.51 9.84 -31.56
CA ARG A 186 -24.50 10.66 -30.87
C ARG A 186 -23.99 11.09 -29.48
N ARG A 187 -23.46 10.16 -28.68
CA ARG A 187 -22.88 10.44 -27.34
C ARG A 187 -21.71 11.40 -27.44
N LEU A 188 -20.84 11.23 -28.44
CA LEU A 188 -19.73 12.14 -28.66
C LEU A 188 -20.23 13.56 -29.00
N GLY A 189 -21.27 13.68 -29.83
CA GLY A 189 -21.91 14.96 -30.10
C GLY A 189 -22.42 15.64 -28.86
N VAL A 190 -23.10 14.92 -27.96
CA VAL A 190 -23.57 15.43 -26.67
C VAL A 190 -22.38 15.86 -25.79
N LEU A 191 -21.29 15.10 -25.75
CA LEU A 191 -20.15 15.39 -24.88
C LEU A 191 -19.36 16.63 -25.29
N VAL A 192 -19.16 16.86 -26.60
CA VAL A 192 -18.30 17.96 -27.09
C VAL A 192 -19.07 19.13 -27.71
N GLY A 193 -20.35 18.97 -28.00
CA GLY A 193 -21.17 19.96 -28.66
C GLY A 193 -21.48 21.19 -27.79
N LYS A 194 -21.87 22.30 -28.41
CA LYS A 194 -22.09 23.60 -27.77
C LYS A 194 -23.53 24.10 -27.83
N SER A 195 -24.43 23.38 -28.48
CA SER A 195 -25.84 23.72 -28.54
C SER A 195 -26.54 23.55 -27.15
N LYS A 196 -27.68 24.17 -26.98
CA LYS A 196 -28.44 24.04 -25.73
C LYS A 196 -28.88 22.60 -25.49
N ASP A 197 -29.31 21.90 -26.52
CA ASP A 197 -29.77 20.50 -26.42
C ASP A 197 -28.63 19.55 -26.04
N GLU A 198 -27.42 19.81 -26.56
CA GLU A 198 -26.23 19.05 -26.18
C GLU A 198 -25.77 19.31 -24.75
N ILE A 199 -25.94 20.56 -24.28
CA ILE A 199 -25.64 20.91 -22.87
C ILE A 199 -26.64 20.23 -21.94
N GLU A 200 -27.93 20.20 -22.28
CA GLU A 200 -28.95 19.52 -21.49
C GLU A 200 -28.73 18.01 -21.48
N GLY A 201 -28.42 17.41 -22.64
CA GLY A 201 -28.07 15.99 -22.74
C GLY A 201 -26.85 15.61 -21.90
N ARG A 202 -25.84 16.49 -21.73
CA ARG A 202 -24.72 16.25 -20.79
C ARG A 202 -25.17 16.20 -19.34
N LYS A 203 -26.11 17.08 -18.95
CA LYS A 203 -26.64 17.05 -17.59
C LYS A 203 -27.39 15.75 -17.31
N GLU A 204 -28.22 15.29 -18.27
CA GLU A 204 -28.91 14.00 -18.16
C GLU A 204 -27.93 12.84 -18.05
N LEU A 205 -26.89 12.80 -18.90
CA LEU A 205 -25.84 11.78 -18.82
C LEU A 205 -25.13 11.77 -17.45
N LEU A 206 -24.87 12.93 -16.86
CA LEU A 206 -24.24 13.03 -15.55
C LEU A 206 -25.20 12.61 -14.42
N MET A 207 -26.50 12.85 -14.54
CA MET A 207 -27.48 12.39 -13.56
C MET A 207 -27.70 10.89 -13.59
N ASP A 208 -27.62 10.28 -14.78
CA ASP A 208 -27.76 8.82 -14.95
C ASP A 208 -26.47 8.06 -14.60
N PHE A 209 -25.34 8.77 -14.55
CA PHE A 209 -24.06 8.17 -14.25
C PHE A 209 -23.90 7.95 -12.75
N LYS A 210 -23.90 6.70 -12.33
CA LYS A 210 -23.59 6.33 -10.94
C LYS A 210 -22.08 6.44 -10.71
N PHE A 211 -21.65 7.54 -10.11
CA PHE A 211 -20.29 7.67 -9.65
C PHE A 211 -20.04 6.66 -8.53
N THR A 212 -19.01 5.84 -8.67
CA THR A 212 -18.47 5.06 -7.57
C THR A 212 -17.34 5.85 -6.92
N GLU A 213 -17.07 5.60 -5.64
CA GLU A 213 -15.98 6.29 -4.91
C GLU A 213 -14.63 6.17 -5.62
N ASP A 214 -14.39 5.05 -6.31
CA ASP A 214 -13.17 4.79 -7.10
C ASP A 214 -13.01 5.69 -8.34
N MET A 215 -14.07 6.39 -8.75
CA MET A 215 -14.06 7.29 -9.92
C MET A 215 -13.86 8.76 -9.53
N ILE A 216 -13.86 9.05 -8.24
CA ILE A 216 -13.67 10.41 -7.73
C ILE A 216 -12.21 10.51 -7.28
N ASP A 217 -11.41 11.23 -8.05
CA ASP A 217 -10.06 11.62 -7.63
C ASP A 217 -10.15 12.51 -6.38
N ASN A 218 -9.63 12.01 -5.28
CA ASN A 218 -9.45 12.76 -4.03
C ASN A 218 -8.12 13.55 -4.06
#